data_0ee65172059d47ffe4cd8d777dbc153f
#
_entry.id   0ee65172059d47ffe4cd8d777dbc153f
#
_cell.length_a   1.000
_cell.length_b   1.000
_cell.length_c   1.000
_cell.angle_alpha   90.00
_cell.angle_beta   90.00
_cell.angle_gamma   90.00
#
_symmetry.space_group_name_H-M   'P 1'
#
loop_
_entity.id
_entity.type
_entity.pdbx_description
1 polymer ?
#
loop_
_entity_poly.entity_id
_entity_poly.type
_entity_poly.pdbx_seq_one_letter_code
_entity_poly.pdbx_strand_id
1 'polypeptide(L)'
;MDPLCHAFASIAATRTRAELRPGIDVSVYGYEVVRHGDYLKGLRAPSAIYLLGFSAEQGTGLIKAHPRLLGKVLDIYLGGDGSFEESNFARSLTAIDLALYGRFVDLVARCFDEAIVEMCARSAVGLPKRTRFEQLPGMVRIAPDNSEIFVIKLNFHVADDKRGAGLDFVVPVTTLEPLKRDLIAAQQGHDTGRGVWAGHMLASVLAMNLPVTGAIPLGRMTIGRLDALKPGDVLALPVGAHGSVALSCRGRQGAIPFAQARLGRRGEARAVRLDADPDPAFLAPLRASVAERAGHAPRPGTEDEEASAGPREPA
;
A
#
# COMPACT_ATOMS: atom_id res chain seq x y z
N MET A 1 4.84 -7.26 8.29
CA MET A 1 5.16 -8.00 7.03
C MET A 1 4.88 -7.19 5.77
N ASP A 2 3.84 -6.35 5.74
CA ASP A 2 3.47 -5.49 4.61
C ASP A 2 4.64 -4.61 4.08
N PRO A 3 5.42 -3.91 4.93
CA PRO A 3 6.56 -3.12 4.45
C PRO A 3 7.62 -3.95 3.72
N LEU A 4 7.92 -5.17 4.21
CA LEU A 4 8.88 -6.07 3.55
C LEU A 4 8.39 -6.47 2.15
N CYS A 5 7.10 -6.82 2.02
CA CYS A 5 6.52 -7.19 0.73
C CYS A 5 6.58 -6.03 -0.27
N HIS A 6 6.28 -4.80 0.18
CA HIS A 6 6.36 -3.61 -0.65
C HIS A 6 7.80 -3.23 -1.04
N ALA A 7 8.75 -3.29 -0.11
CA ALA A 7 10.17 -3.09 -0.40
C ALA A 7 10.66 -4.11 -1.43
N PHE A 8 10.32 -5.39 -1.22
CA PHE A 8 10.67 -6.47 -2.14
C PHE A 8 10.11 -6.23 -3.55
N ALA A 9 8.84 -5.87 -3.69
CA ALA A 9 8.23 -5.58 -5.00
C ALA A 9 8.89 -4.35 -5.68
N SER A 10 9.18 -3.29 -4.93
CA SER A 10 9.82 -2.07 -5.44
C SER A 10 11.24 -2.36 -5.96
N ILE A 11 12.03 -3.10 -5.19
CA ILE A 11 13.38 -3.51 -5.59
C ILE A 11 13.30 -4.45 -6.81
N ALA A 12 12.38 -5.42 -6.78
CA ALA A 12 12.18 -6.34 -7.91
C ALA A 12 11.78 -5.58 -9.18
N ALA A 13 10.89 -4.58 -9.11
CA ALA A 13 10.53 -3.73 -10.25
C ALA A 13 11.76 -2.99 -10.81
N THR A 14 12.58 -2.41 -9.94
CA THR A 14 13.77 -1.66 -10.35
C THR A 14 14.82 -2.57 -11.00
N ARG A 15 15.11 -3.71 -10.38
CA ARG A 15 16.13 -4.65 -10.85
C ARG A 15 15.70 -5.38 -12.13
N THR A 16 14.43 -5.78 -12.24
CA THR A 16 13.93 -6.45 -13.45
C THR A 16 13.88 -5.50 -14.64
N ARG A 17 13.54 -4.22 -14.46
CA ARG A 17 13.65 -3.20 -15.52
C ARG A 17 15.09 -3.04 -16.02
N ALA A 18 16.05 -3.04 -15.10
CA ALA A 18 17.45 -2.88 -15.46
C ALA A 18 18.01 -4.09 -16.23
N GLU A 19 17.61 -5.33 -15.86
CA GLU A 19 18.16 -6.56 -16.44
C GLU A 19 17.40 -7.04 -17.68
N LEU A 20 16.07 -6.90 -17.69
CA LEU A 20 15.20 -7.43 -18.74
C LEU A 20 14.78 -6.40 -19.80
N ARG A 21 15.10 -5.15 -19.62
CA ARG A 21 14.91 -4.00 -20.55
C ARG A 21 13.48 -3.61 -20.95
N PRO A 22 12.51 -4.49 -21.22
CA PRO A 22 11.14 -4.01 -21.42
C PRO A 22 10.57 -3.47 -20.11
N GLY A 23 9.59 -2.57 -20.23
CA GLY A 23 8.90 -1.99 -19.07
C GLY A 23 8.20 -3.06 -18.25
N ILE A 24 8.94 -3.67 -17.34
CA ILE A 24 8.38 -4.62 -16.37
C ILE A 24 7.99 -3.85 -15.12
N ASP A 25 6.75 -3.99 -14.72
CA ASP A 25 6.26 -3.51 -13.44
C ASP A 25 5.97 -4.68 -12.51
N VAL A 26 6.28 -4.52 -11.22
CA VAL A 26 6.10 -5.56 -10.21
C VAL A 26 5.30 -4.99 -9.06
N SER A 27 4.23 -5.65 -8.72
CA SER A 27 3.37 -5.28 -7.60
C SER A 27 3.13 -6.45 -6.66
N VAL A 28 2.84 -6.15 -5.40
CA VAL A 28 2.36 -7.17 -4.46
C VAL A 28 0.89 -7.44 -4.77
N TYR A 29 0.58 -8.67 -5.14
CA TYR A 29 -0.80 -9.12 -5.28
C TYR A 29 -1.42 -9.52 -3.93
N GLY A 30 -0.59 -10.03 -3.02
CA GLY A 30 -0.98 -10.41 -1.67
C GLY A 30 0.13 -11.15 -0.94
N TYR A 31 -0.09 -11.38 0.33
CA TYR A 31 0.77 -12.25 1.14
C TYR A 31 -0.10 -12.99 2.16
N GLU A 32 0.31 -14.20 2.50
CA GLU A 32 -0.42 -15.04 3.43
C GLU A 32 0.51 -15.95 4.22
N VAL A 33 0.06 -16.39 5.40
CA VAL A 33 0.70 -17.46 6.17
C VAL A 33 -0.22 -18.68 6.09
N VAL A 34 0.30 -19.78 5.56
CA VAL A 34 -0.45 -21.01 5.37
C VAL A 34 0.39 -22.20 5.78
N ARG A 35 -0.23 -23.37 5.97
CA ARG A 35 0.51 -24.61 6.21
C ARG A 35 1.17 -25.08 4.91
N HIS A 36 2.40 -25.56 5.03
CA HIS A 36 3.17 -26.07 3.88
C HIS A 36 2.42 -27.14 3.07
N GLY A 37 1.84 -28.13 3.77
CA GLY A 37 1.10 -29.21 3.09
C GLY A 37 -0.15 -28.70 2.36
N ASP A 38 -0.84 -27.69 2.89
CA ASP A 38 -2.04 -27.15 2.24
C ASP A 38 -1.68 -26.27 1.02
N TYR A 39 -0.58 -25.53 1.10
CA TYR A 39 -0.04 -24.80 -0.06
C TYR A 39 0.31 -25.75 -1.21
N LEU A 40 1.03 -26.84 -0.92
CA LEU A 40 1.42 -27.81 -1.95
C LEU A 40 0.22 -28.50 -2.60
N LYS A 41 -0.83 -28.86 -1.84
CA LYS A 41 -2.08 -29.41 -2.37
C LYS A 41 -2.80 -28.45 -3.31
N GLY A 42 -2.66 -27.15 -3.11
CA GLY A 42 -3.22 -26.11 -3.97
C GLY A 42 -2.49 -25.93 -5.31
N LEU A 43 -1.28 -26.49 -5.45
CA LEU A 43 -0.49 -26.36 -6.67
C LEU A 43 -0.89 -27.39 -7.71
N ARG A 44 -1.01 -26.94 -8.95
CA ARG A 44 -1.26 -27.84 -10.11
C ARG A 44 0.06 -28.26 -10.74
N ALA A 45 0.19 -29.54 -11.06
CA ALA A 45 1.29 -30.06 -11.85
C ALA A 45 0.97 -29.89 -13.36
N PRO A 46 1.99 -29.64 -14.22
CA PRO A 46 3.36 -29.28 -13.88
C PRO A 46 3.49 -27.85 -13.36
N SER A 47 4.42 -27.63 -12.45
CA SER A 47 4.74 -26.28 -11.91
C SER A 47 6.22 -26.01 -12.06
N ALA A 48 6.60 -24.75 -12.33
CA ALA A 48 8.00 -24.32 -12.39
C ALA A 48 8.47 -23.85 -11.01
N ILE A 49 9.04 -24.76 -10.24
CA ILE A 49 9.45 -24.53 -8.85
C ILE A 49 10.97 -24.64 -8.73
N TYR A 50 11.63 -23.58 -8.24
CA TYR A 50 13.01 -23.66 -7.76
C TYR A 50 13.04 -23.65 -6.25
N LEU A 51 13.78 -24.59 -5.67
CA LEU A 51 14.09 -24.59 -4.26
C LEU A 51 15.26 -23.64 -4.00
N LEU A 52 15.17 -22.88 -2.92
CA LEU A 52 16.14 -21.89 -2.48
C LEU A 52 16.70 -22.32 -1.13
N GLY A 53 18.01 -22.57 -1.05
CA GLY A 53 18.70 -22.72 0.23
C GLY A 53 19.05 -21.35 0.81
N PHE A 54 18.63 -21.09 2.02
CA PHE A 54 19.13 -20.00 2.84
C PHE A 54 20.44 -20.47 3.54
N SER A 55 21.05 -19.64 4.37
CA SER A 55 22.27 -20.08 5.09
C SER A 55 21.99 -21.37 5.90
N ALA A 56 23.01 -22.17 6.16
CA ALA A 56 22.91 -23.57 6.57
C ALA A 56 21.97 -23.88 7.76
N GLU A 57 21.67 -22.88 8.59
CA GLU A 57 20.80 -23.01 9.76
C GLU A 57 19.38 -22.48 9.54
N GLN A 58 19.08 -21.90 8.37
CA GLN A 58 17.86 -21.13 8.16
C GLN A 58 16.84 -21.79 7.23
N GLY A 59 17.14 -22.95 6.70
CA GLY A 59 16.19 -23.78 5.95
C GLY A 59 16.14 -23.54 4.46
N THR A 60 15.07 -24.04 3.85
CA THR A 60 14.83 -24.02 2.41
C THR A 60 13.53 -23.31 2.11
N GLY A 61 13.53 -22.38 1.17
CA GLY A 61 12.34 -21.78 0.59
C GLY A 61 12.10 -22.25 -0.84
N LEU A 62 11.19 -21.62 -1.53
CA LEU A 62 10.96 -21.85 -2.95
C LEU A 62 10.47 -20.60 -3.69
N ILE A 63 10.72 -20.60 -4.98
CA ILE A 63 10.07 -19.70 -5.95
C ILE A 63 9.27 -20.55 -6.93
N LYS A 64 8.00 -20.19 -7.11
CA LYS A 64 7.14 -20.78 -8.13
C LYS A 64 6.67 -19.68 -9.08
N ALA A 65 7.01 -19.81 -10.35
CA ALA A 65 6.49 -18.92 -11.38
C ALA A 65 5.25 -19.50 -12.06
N HIS A 66 4.29 -18.63 -12.37
CA HIS A 66 3.21 -18.98 -13.26
C HIS A 66 3.77 -19.28 -14.66
N PRO A 67 3.29 -20.30 -15.40
CA PRO A 67 3.79 -20.64 -16.72
C PRO A 67 3.88 -19.46 -17.69
N ARG A 68 2.90 -18.56 -17.63
CA ARG A 68 2.88 -17.33 -18.43
C ARG A 68 4.05 -16.39 -18.12
N LEU A 69 4.43 -16.23 -16.86
CA LEU A 69 5.61 -15.42 -16.49
C LEU A 69 6.88 -16.07 -17.03
N LEU A 70 6.98 -17.38 -16.86
CA LEU A 70 8.11 -18.13 -17.36
C LEU A 70 8.28 -17.96 -18.87
N GLY A 71 7.20 -18.11 -19.68
CA GLY A 71 7.22 -17.90 -21.10
C GLY A 71 7.71 -16.50 -21.52
N LYS A 72 7.18 -15.45 -20.87
CA LYS A 72 7.58 -14.07 -21.12
C LYS A 72 9.05 -13.80 -20.77
N VAL A 73 9.51 -14.31 -19.62
CA VAL A 73 10.90 -14.17 -19.18
C VAL A 73 11.85 -14.87 -20.13
N LEU A 74 11.51 -16.08 -20.57
CA LEU A 74 12.31 -16.82 -21.57
C LEU A 74 12.36 -16.10 -22.91
N ASP A 75 11.23 -15.59 -23.39
CA ASP A 75 11.15 -14.80 -24.61
C ASP A 75 12.10 -13.60 -24.57
N ILE A 76 12.06 -12.83 -23.49
CA ILE A 76 12.95 -11.66 -23.30
C ILE A 76 14.43 -12.05 -23.31
N TYR A 77 14.81 -13.11 -22.57
CA TYR A 77 16.19 -13.57 -22.56
C TYR A 77 16.68 -14.09 -23.90
N LEU A 78 15.76 -14.54 -24.75
CA LEU A 78 16.06 -14.95 -26.13
C LEU A 78 16.01 -13.81 -27.16
N GLY A 79 15.75 -12.59 -26.69
CA GLY A 79 15.76 -11.38 -27.52
C GLY A 79 14.39 -10.92 -28.01
N GLY A 80 13.30 -11.54 -27.54
CA GLY A 80 11.93 -11.10 -27.78
C GLY A 80 11.54 -9.88 -26.94
N ASP A 81 10.31 -9.41 -27.13
CA ASP A 81 9.76 -8.24 -26.47
C ASP A 81 8.85 -8.57 -25.24
N GLY A 82 8.71 -9.86 -24.89
CA GLY A 82 7.83 -10.32 -23.83
C GLY A 82 6.35 -10.36 -24.21
N SER A 83 6.02 -10.18 -25.47
CA SER A 83 4.65 -10.28 -25.99
C SER A 83 4.16 -11.73 -26.10
N PHE A 84 5.05 -12.69 -25.92
CA PHE A 84 4.75 -14.11 -26.04
C PHE A 84 3.55 -14.53 -25.17
N GLU A 85 2.46 -14.87 -25.83
CA GLU A 85 1.25 -15.39 -25.21
C GLU A 85 1.21 -16.91 -25.31
N GLU A 86 1.71 -17.60 -24.32
CA GLU A 86 1.50 -19.04 -24.23
C GLU A 86 0.30 -19.36 -23.33
N SER A 87 -0.73 -19.96 -23.91
CA SER A 87 -1.88 -20.45 -23.19
C SER A 87 -1.62 -21.76 -22.45
N ASN A 88 -0.60 -22.53 -22.85
CA ASN A 88 -0.29 -23.85 -22.29
C ASN A 88 1.22 -24.13 -22.31
N PHE A 89 1.88 -23.97 -21.17
CA PHE A 89 3.24 -24.47 -20.97
C PHE A 89 3.20 -26.00 -20.72
N ALA A 90 2.68 -26.72 -21.70
CA ALA A 90 2.53 -28.20 -21.60
C ALA A 90 3.81 -28.97 -21.96
N ARG A 91 4.88 -28.24 -22.42
CA ARG A 91 6.16 -28.87 -22.77
C ARG A 91 7.08 -29.00 -21.56
N SER A 92 7.91 -30.02 -21.56
CA SER A 92 9.01 -30.11 -20.61
C SER A 92 10.02 -28.99 -20.87
N LEU A 93 10.53 -28.40 -19.80
CA LEU A 93 11.58 -27.38 -19.88
C LEU A 93 12.91 -28.01 -20.33
N THR A 94 13.55 -27.39 -21.29
CA THR A 94 14.89 -27.79 -21.74
C THR A 94 15.97 -27.31 -20.78
N ALA A 95 17.19 -27.81 -20.91
CA ALA A 95 18.32 -27.33 -20.11
C ALA A 95 18.59 -25.82 -20.31
N ILE A 96 18.32 -25.29 -21.51
CA ILE A 96 18.45 -23.84 -21.82
C ILE A 96 17.37 -23.07 -21.09
N ASP A 97 16.11 -23.51 -21.14
CA ASP A 97 14.99 -22.88 -20.43
C ASP A 97 15.31 -22.80 -18.92
N LEU A 98 15.81 -23.91 -18.35
CA LEU A 98 16.18 -23.98 -16.93
C LEU A 98 17.33 -23.04 -16.57
N ALA A 99 18.32 -22.91 -17.44
CA ALA A 99 19.44 -21.99 -17.23
C ALA A 99 18.95 -20.52 -17.22
N LEU A 100 18.13 -20.13 -18.21
CA LEU A 100 17.58 -18.78 -18.32
C LEU A 100 16.60 -18.48 -17.18
N TYR A 101 15.68 -19.38 -16.90
CA TYR A 101 14.76 -19.23 -15.77
C TYR A 101 15.52 -19.16 -14.45
N GLY A 102 16.59 -19.93 -14.30
CA GLY A 102 17.46 -19.88 -13.13
C GLY A 102 18.07 -18.49 -12.92
N ARG A 103 18.51 -17.81 -13.98
CA ARG A 103 19.01 -16.42 -13.88
C ARG A 103 17.93 -15.48 -13.33
N PHE A 104 16.72 -15.60 -13.81
CA PHE A 104 15.58 -14.82 -13.29
C PHE A 104 15.29 -15.12 -11.82
N VAL A 105 15.34 -16.39 -11.42
CA VAL A 105 15.16 -16.79 -10.01
C VAL A 105 16.27 -16.22 -9.13
N ASP A 106 17.53 -16.21 -9.60
CA ASP A 106 18.63 -15.59 -8.86
C ASP A 106 18.45 -14.07 -8.71
N LEU A 107 17.92 -13.41 -9.75
CA LEU A 107 17.58 -11.98 -9.69
C LEU A 107 16.53 -11.73 -8.60
N VAL A 108 15.42 -12.47 -8.62
CA VAL A 108 14.34 -12.33 -7.63
C VAL A 108 14.84 -12.64 -6.21
N ALA A 109 15.68 -13.67 -6.06
CA ALA A 109 16.28 -14.02 -4.77
C ALA A 109 17.17 -12.90 -4.21
N ARG A 110 17.97 -12.25 -5.06
CA ARG A 110 18.76 -11.06 -4.67
C ARG A 110 17.86 -9.89 -4.24
N CYS A 111 16.77 -9.65 -4.97
CA CYS A 111 15.83 -8.59 -4.60
C CYS A 111 15.21 -8.82 -3.22
N PHE A 112 14.96 -10.07 -2.84
CA PHE A 112 14.45 -10.40 -1.51
C PHE A 112 15.50 -10.14 -0.42
N ASP A 113 16.78 -10.54 -0.64
CA ASP A 113 17.87 -10.25 0.30
C ASP A 113 18.08 -8.74 0.45
N GLU A 114 18.09 -7.98 -0.67
CA GLU A 114 18.16 -6.52 -0.66
C GLU A 114 17.01 -5.89 0.15
N ALA A 115 15.80 -6.41 0.02
CA ALA A 115 14.65 -5.94 0.80
C ALA A 115 14.82 -6.19 2.31
N ILE A 116 15.38 -7.33 2.68
CA ILE A 116 15.71 -7.62 4.08
C ILE A 116 16.81 -6.68 4.59
N VAL A 117 17.86 -6.45 3.80
CA VAL A 117 18.93 -5.52 4.17
C VAL A 117 18.41 -4.10 4.34
N GLU A 118 17.53 -3.63 3.45
CA GLU A 118 16.88 -2.31 3.56
C GLU A 118 16.07 -2.18 4.84
N MET A 119 15.33 -3.24 5.21
CA MET A 119 14.45 -3.23 6.37
C MET A 119 15.18 -3.44 7.70
N CYS A 120 16.22 -4.26 7.72
CA CYS A 120 16.89 -4.73 8.94
C CYS A 120 18.33 -4.22 9.08
N ALA A 121 18.81 -3.42 8.11
CA ALA A 121 20.19 -2.94 8.01
C ALA A 121 21.26 -4.06 8.03
N ARG A 122 20.86 -5.32 7.80
CA ARG A 122 21.75 -6.49 7.72
C ARG A 122 21.12 -7.63 6.93
N SER A 123 21.95 -8.41 6.23
CA SER A 123 21.54 -9.67 5.62
C SER A 123 21.58 -10.78 6.69
N ALA A 124 20.51 -10.93 7.45
CA ALA A 124 20.48 -11.91 8.54
C ALA A 124 20.03 -13.31 8.08
N VAL A 125 19.44 -13.42 6.89
CA VAL A 125 18.97 -14.69 6.30
C VAL A 125 19.98 -15.23 5.29
N GLY A 126 20.90 -14.37 4.83
CA GLY A 126 21.83 -14.64 3.75
C GLY A 126 21.15 -14.68 2.38
N LEU A 127 21.92 -14.43 1.33
CA LEU A 127 21.44 -14.48 -0.05
C LEU A 127 20.92 -15.89 -0.38
N PRO A 128 19.62 -16.03 -0.71
CA PRO A 128 19.06 -17.33 -1.07
C PRO A 128 19.73 -17.85 -2.36
N LYS A 129 20.19 -19.10 -2.35
CA LYS A 129 20.82 -19.73 -3.50
C LYS A 129 19.92 -20.83 -4.06
N ARG A 130 19.80 -20.90 -5.38
CA ARG A 130 19.11 -22.01 -6.04
C ARG A 130 19.78 -23.34 -5.70
N THR A 131 18.96 -24.32 -5.34
CA THR A 131 19.46 -25.68 -5.03
C THR A 131 18.94 -26.69 -6.03
N ARG A 132 17.62 -26.75 -6.27
CA ARG A 132 16.99 -27.78 -7.10
C ARG A 132 15.78 -27.22 -7.83
N PHE A 133 15.54 -27.73 -9.04
CA PHE A 133 14.32 -27.48 -9.80
C PHE A 133 13.38 -28.66 -9.69
N GLU A 134 12.09 -28.39 -9.50
CA GLU A 134 11.02 -29.40 -9.42
C GLU A 134 9.82 -28.98 -10.25
N GLN A 135 9.22 -29.96 -10.94
CA GLN A 135 7.96 -29.77 -11.68
C GLN A 135 6.76 -30.37 -10.97
N LEU A 136 6.99 -31.32 -10.07
CA LEU A 136 5.97 -32.02 -9.32
C LEU A 136 5.90 -31.46 -7.88
N PRO A 137 4.81 -30.76 -7.51
CA PRO A 137 4.64 -30.25 -6.16
C PRO A 137 4.81 -31.31 -5.07
N GLY A 138 4.38 -32.54 -5.33
CA GLY A 138 4.53 -33.67 -4.40
C GLY A 138 5.97 -34.04 -4.06
N MET A 139 6.96 -33.62 -4.85
CA MET A 139 8.40 -33.84 -4.60
C MET A 139 9.06 -32.71 -3.83
N VAL A 140 8.34 -31.61 -3.60
CA VAL A 140 8.86 -30.44 -2.89
C VAL A 140 8.83 -30.71 -1.39
N ARG A 141 9.96 -30.47 -0.73
CA ARG A 141 10.11 -30.54 0.74
C ARG A 141 10.94 -29.37 1.21
N ILE A 142 10.28 -28.33 1.74
CA ILE A 142 10.94 -27.16 2.32
C ILE A 142 10.74 -27.10 3.84
N ALA A 143 9.69 -27.72 4.34
CA ALA A 143 9.36 -27.80 5.76
C ALA A 143 8.46 -29.03 6.01
N PRO A 144 8.23 -29.44 7.26
CA PRO A 144 7.17 -30.39 7.61
C PRO A 144 5.78 -29.89 7.15
N ASP A 145 4.88 -30.81 6.79
CA ASP A 145 3.56 -30.45 6.25
C ASP A 145 2.73 -29.52 7.15
N ASN A 146 2.88 -29.66 8.46
CA ASN A 146 2.18 -28.83 9.46
C ASN A 146 2.84 -27.50 9.76
N SER A 147 4.04 -27.25 9.21
CA SER A 147 4.76 -26.02 9.45
C SER A 147 4.14 -24.84 8.71
N GLU A 148 4.18 -23.67 9.32
CA GLU A 148 3.74 -22.43 8.71
C GLU A 148 4.80 -21.92 7.72
N ILE A 149 4.34 -21.53 6.56
CA ILE A 149 5.12 -20.87 5.52
C ILE A 149 4.54 -19.50 5.21
N PHE A 150 5.41 -18.55 4.94
CA PHE A 150 5.04 -17.22 4.47
C PHE A 150 5.13 -17.19 2.96
N VAL A 151 4.02 -16.85 2.30
CA VAL A 151 3.88 -16.80 0.85
C VAL A 151 3.71 -15.34 0.44
N ILE A 152 4.64 -14.82 -0.34
CA ILE A 152 4.55 -13.50 -0.97
C ILE A 152 4.15 -13.71 -2.43
N LYS A 153 3.02 -13.15 -2.82
CA LYS A 153 2.50 -13.24 -4.19
C LYS A 153 2.82 -11.96 -4.93
N LEU A 154 3.73 -12.04 -5.87
CA LEU A 154 4.08 -10.94 -6.77
C LEU A 154 3.33 -11.09 -8.09
N ASN A 155 2.96 -9.98 -8.69
CA ASN A 155 2.42 -9.91 -10.03
C ASN A 155 3.34 -9.08 -10.92
N PHE A 156 3.79 -9.68 -12.02
CA PHE A 156 4.68 -9.08 -13.01
C PHE A 156 3.85 -8.66 -14.22
N HIS A 157 3.85 -7.38 -14.53
CA HIS A 157 3.31 -6.82 -15.75
C HIS A 157 4.46 -6.61 -16.73
N VAL A 158 4.45 -7.32 -17.84
CA VAL A 158 5.51 -7.29 -18.86
C VAL A 158 4.95 -6.63 -20.12
N ALA A 159 5.59 -5.57 -20.60
CA ALA A 159 5.11 -4.75 -21.70
C ALA A 159 3.67 -4.23 -21.43
N ASP A 160 2.81 -4.23 -22.44
CA ASP A 160 1.42 -3.76 -22.33
C ASP A 160 0.42 -4.80 -21.77
N ASP A 161 0.92 -5.89 -21.15
CA ASP A 161 0.06 -6.95 -20.61
C ASP A 161 -0.67 -6.53 -19.34
N LYS A 162 -1.94 -6.19 -19.49
CA LYS A 162 -2.83 -5.77 -18.40
C LYS A 162 -3.15 -6.89 -17.39
N ARG A 163 -3.00 -8.17 -17.77
CA ARG A 163 -3.36 -9.30 -16.90
C ARG A 163 -2.28 -9.65 -15.89
N GLY A 164 -1.03 -9.32 -16.22
CA GLY A 164 0.11 -9.70 -15.41
C GLY A 164 0.33 -11.22 -15.31
N ALA A 165 1.39 -11.60 -14.63
CA ALA A 165 1.72 -13.01 -14.41
C ALA A 165 2.32 -13.20 -13.01
N GLY A 166 1.80 -14.17 -12.27
CA GLY A 166 2.11 -14.38 -10.86
C GLY A 166 3.43 -15.08 -10.60
N LEU A 167 4.05 -14.73 -9.48
CA LEU A 167 5.18 -15.43 -8.88
C LEU A 167 4.92 -15.56 -7.38
N ASP A 168 5.02 -16.78 -6.86
CA ASP A 168 4.98 -17.03 -5.42
C ASP A 168 6.42 -17.17 -4.91
N PHE A 169 6.77 -16.35 -3.93
CA PHE A 169 8.02 -16.46 -3.16
C PHE A 169 7.65 -16.99 -1.78
N VAL A 170 8.18 -18.16 -1.43
CA VAL A 170 7.75 -18.90 -0.25
C VAL A 170 8.92 -19.16 0.68
N VAL A 171 8.75 -18.80 1.95
CA VAL A 171 9.77 -18.96 2.98
C VAL A 171 9.13 -19.57 4.23
N PRO A 172 9.73 -20.58 4.86
CA PRO A 172 9.28 -21.05 6.17
C PRO A 172 9.31 -19.89 7.20
N VAL A 173 8.27 -19.79 8.03
CA VAL A 173 8.22 -18.73 9.05
C VAL A 173 9.41 -18.81 9.99
N THR A 174 9.89 -20.02 10.28
CA THR A 174 11.09 -20.27 11.09
C THR A 174 12.36 -19.62 10.51
N THR A 175 12.46 -19.52 9.18
CA THR A 175 13.58 -18.84 8.51
C THR A 175 13.60 -17.33 8.78
N LEU A 176 12.43 -16.73 9.00
CA LEU A 176 12.27 -15.30 9.30
C LEU A 176 12.32 -14.98 10.81
N GLU A 177 12.31 -15.98 11.69
CA GLU A 177 12.35 -15.77 13.14
C GLU A 177 13.54 -14.93 13.62
N PRO A 178 14.78 -15.12 13.13
CA PRO A 178 15.91 -14.29 13.52
C PRO A 178 15.73 -12.80 13.20
N LEU A 179 14.88 -12.49 12.22
CA LEU A 179 14.55 -11.13 11.78
C LEU A 179 13.34 -10.53 12.49
N LYS A 180 12.62 -11.32 13.29
CA LYS A 180 11.32 -10.92 13.86
C LYS A 180 11.40 -9.58 14.61
N ARG A 181 12.44 -9.38 15.42
CA ARG A 181 12.63 -8.13 16.17
C ARG A 181 12.88 -6.94 15.25
N ASP A 182 13.76 -7.13 14.26
CA ASP A 182 14.16 -6.08 13.35
C ASP A 182 13.00 -5.71 12.41
N LEU A 183 12.23 -6.70 11.92
CA LEU A 183 11.03 -6.49 11.12
C LEU A 183 9.92 -5.76 11.89
N ILE A 184 9.75 -6.06 13.19
CA ILE A 184 8.80 -5.34 14.05
C ILE A 184 9.26 -3.89 14.26
N ALA A 185 10.54 -3.67 14.54
CA ALA A 185 11.12 -2.34 14.71
C ALA A 185 11.02 -1.52 13.40
N ALA A 186 11.32 -2.12 12.26
CA ALA A 186 11.17 -1.49 10.96
C ALA A 186 9.70 -1.14 10.63
N GLN A 187 8.76 -2.00 11.01
CA GLN A 187 7.33 -1.71 10.87
C GLN A 187 6.91 -0.50 11.70
N GLN A 188 7.40 -0.41 12.94
CA GLN A 188 7.15 0.76 13.80
C GLN A 188 7.81 2.03 13.25
N GLY A 189 9.02 1.94 12.71
CA GLY A 189 9.70 3.03 12.02
C GLY A 189 8.97 3.50 10.75
N HIS A 190 8.42 2.58 9.96
CA HIS A 190 7.59 2.89 8.80
C HIS A 190 6.25 3.53 9.19
N ASP A 191 5.67 3.13 10.31
CA ASP A 191 4.45 3.77 10.84
C ASP A 191 4.73 5.19 11.32
N THR A 192 5.92 5.48 11.87
CA THR A 192 6.32 6.85 12.18
C THR A 192 6.54 7.70 10.93
N GLY A 193 7.14 7.15 9.87
CA GLY A 193 7.29 7.82 8.57
C GLY A 193 5.93 8.06 7.88
N ARG A 194 5.03 7.07 7.92
CA ARG A 194 3.63 7.22 7.48
C ARG A 194 2.90 8.25 8.35
N GLY A 195 3.17 8.32 9.65
CA GLY A 195 2.63 9.29 10.58
C GLY A 195 3.01 10.72 10.20
N VAL A 196 4.27 10.99 9.85
CA VAL A 196 4.74 12.31 9.39
C VAL A 196 4.10 12.68 8.06
N TRP A 197 4.10 11.78 7.06
CA TRP A 197 3.45 12.01 5.77
C TRP A 197 1.94 12.20 5.90
N ALA A 198 1.30 11.37 6.71
CA ALA A 198 -0.13 11.52 6.99
C ALA A 198 -0.44 12.79 7.80
N GLY A 199 0.50 13.27 8.62
CA GLY A 199 0.43 14.59 9.28
C GLY A 199 0.47 15.74 8.27
N HIS A 200 1.40 15.69 7.32
CA HIS A 200 1.46 16.67 6.22
C HIS A 200 0.23 16.63 5.32
N MET A 201 -0.26 15.42 5.00
CA MET A 201 -1.47 15.26 4.21
C MET A 201 -2.71 15.77 4.94
N LEU A 202 -2.82 15.48 6.25
CA LEU A 202 -3.89 16.03 7.09
C LEU A 202 -3.83 17.56 7.15
N ALA A 203 -2.65 18.12 7.37
CA ALA A 203 -2.45 19.58 7.37
C ALA A 203 -2.86 20.18 6.02
N SER A 204 -2.50 19.54 4.91
CA SER A 204 -2.91 19.96 3.56
C SER A 204 -4.42 19.87 3.36
N VAL A 205 -5.06 18.78 3.83
CA VAL A 205 -6.52 18.61 3.77
C VAL A 205 -7.22 19.67 4.64
N LEU A 206 -6.71 19.95 5.84
CA LEU A 206 -7.27 20.97 6.73
C LEU A 206 -7.09 22.40 6.19
N ALA A 207 -6.08 22.62 5.36
CA ALA A 207 -5.84 23.90 4.67
C ALA A 207 -6.66 24.04 3.37
N MET A 208 -7.35 23.00 2.92
CA MET A 208 -8.17 23.06 1.71
C MET A 208 -9.40 23.94 1.90
N ASN A 209 -9.64 24.81 0.94
CA ASN A 209 -10.86 25.63 0.89
C ASN A 209 -12.03 24.79 0.37
N LEU A 210 -13.05 24.62 1.20
CA LEU A 210 -14.31 23.98 0.81
C LEU A 210 -15.36 25.04 0.54
N PRO A 211 -16.05 24.99 -0.61
CA PRO A 211 -17.18 25.88 -0.87
C PRO A 211 -18.34 25.53 0.06
N VAL A 212 -18.73 26.49 0.89
CA VAL A 212 -19.89 26.38 1.78
C VAL A 212 -21.09 27.06 1.13
N THR A 213 -22.21 26.34 1.09
CA THR A 213 -23.47 26.85 0.57
C THR A 213 -24.45 27.06 1.72
N GLY A 214 -25.04 28.24 1.81
CA GLY A 214 -26.11 28.52 2.73
C GLY A 214 -27.47 28.41 2.00
N ALA A 215 -28.33 27.50 2.45
CA ALA A 215 -29.68 27.31 1.93
C ALA A 215 -30.73 27.90 2.87
N ILE A 216 -31.60 28.72 2.34
CA ILE A 216 -32.78 29.29 3.07
C ILE A 216 -34.00 28.48 2.68
N PRO A 217 -34.74 27.87 3.63
CA PRO A 217 -35.95 27.14 3.31
C PRO A 217 -37.07 28.07 2.87
N LEU A 218 -37.59 27.87 1.67
CA LEU A 218 -38.73 28.65 1.14
C LEU A 218 -40.10 28.12 1.59
N GLY A 219 -40.13 27.03 2.36
CA GLY A 219 -41.35 26.35 2.72
C GLY A 219 -41.82 25.34 1.67
N ARG A 220 -43.10 24.91 1.78
CA ARG A 220 -43.66 23.93 0.86
C ARG A 220 -44.36 24.64 -0.30
N MET A 221 -44.14 24.16 -1.51
CA MET A 221 -44.74 24.66 -2.73
C MET A 221 -45.29 23.49 -3.53
N THR A 222 -46.43 23.69 -4.23
CA THR A 222 -46.98 22.66 -5.12
C THR A 222 -46.14 22.58 -6.40
N ILE A 223 -46.05 21.38 -7.00
CA ILE A 223 -45.35 21.17 -8.26
C ILE A 223 -45.84 22.10 -9.36
N GLY A 224 -47.17 22.29 -9.49
CA GLY A 224 -47.76 23.18 -10.47
C GLY A 224 -47.34 24.65 -10.29
N ARG A 225 -47.15 25.12 -9.04
CA ARG A 225 -46.62 26.46 -8.77
C ARG A 225 -45.13 26.56 -9.09
N LEU A 226 -44.38 25.47 -8.89
CA LEU A 226 -42.96 25.44 -9.25
C LEU A 226 -42.77 25.49 -10.77
N ASP A 227 -43.61 24.74 -11.51
CA ASP A 227 -43.59 24.70 -12.98
C ASP A 227 -44.03 26.03 -13.63
N ALA A 228 -44.90 26.78 -12.93
CA ALA A 228 -45.39 28.08 -13.40
C ALA A 228 -44.42 29.25 -13.14
N LEU A 229 -43.28 29.06 -12.45
CA LEU A 229 -42.31 30.11 -12.13
C LEU A 229 -41.60 30.66 -13.38
N LYS A 230 -41.54 31.99 -13.47
CA LYS A 230 -40.87 32.71 -14.55
C LYS A 230 -39.76 33.60 -14.00
N PRO A 231 -38.75 33.89 -14.80
CA PRO A 231 -37.76 34.90 -14.46
C PRO A 231 -38.44 36.25 -14.13
N GLY A 232 -38.12 36.80 -12.95
CA GLY A 232 -38.74 38.01 -12.46
C GLY A 232 -39.81 37.80 -11.38
N ASP A 233 -40.29 36.58 -11.16
CA ASP A 233 -41.26 36.26 -10.11
C ASP A 233 -40.59 36.44 -8.72
N VAL A 234 -41.36 37.02 -7.80
CA VAL A 234 -40.95 37.24 -6.42
C VAL A 234 -41.44 36.12 -5.54
N LEU A 235 -40.48 35.38 -4.94
CA LEU A 235 -40.76 34.36 -3.95
C LEU A 235 -40.69 34.98 -2.55
N ALA A 236 -41.84 35.07 -1.87
CA ALA A 236 -41.87 35.56 -0.51
C ALA A 236 -41.19 34.58 0.46
N LEU A 237 -40.23 35.05 1.23
CA LEU A 237 -39.61 34.26 2.30
C LEU A 237 -40.55 34.19 3.51
N PRO A 238 -40.68 33.04 4.16
CA PRO A 238 -41.41 32.94 5.44
C PRO A 238 -40.85 33.90 6.47
N VAL A 239 -41.68 34.39 7.37
CA VAL A 239 -41.28 35.26 8.46
C VAL A 239 -40.21 34.53 9.30
N GLY A 240 -39.03 35.13 9.46
CA GLY A 240 -37.90 34.53 10.19
C GLY A 240 -36.99 33.58 9.38
N ALA A 241 -37.29 33.37 8.08
CA ALA A 241 -36.45 32.45 7.24
C ALA A 241 -34.99 32.84 7.18
N HIS A 242 -34.67 34.13 7.33
CA HIS A 242 -33.26 34.61 7.44
C HIS A 242 -32.56 34.16 8.73
N GLY A 243 -33.32 33.75 9.76
CA GLY A 243 -32.83 33.16 11.00
C GLY A 243 -32.62 31.64 10.95
N SER A 244 -32.94 30.98 9.80
CA SER A 244 -32.81 29.54 9.67
C SER A 244 -32.14 29.17 8.34
N VAL A 245 -30.83 29.39 8.29
CA VAL A 245 -29.98 29.07 7.13
C VAL A 245 -29.25 27.78 7.40
N ALA A 246 -29.51 26.74 6.60
CA ALA A 246 -28.77 25.49 6.65
C ALA A 246 -27.44 25.65 5.88
N LEU A 247 -26.32 25.50 6.57
CA LEU A 247 -25.01 25.45 5.94
C LEU A 247 -24.64 24.02 5.53
N SER A 248 -24.23 23.88 4.29
CA SER A 248 -23.83 22.60 3.73
C SER A 248 -22.54 22.71 2.90
N CYS A 249 -21.78 21.65 2.83
CA CYS A 249 -20.70 21.50 1.87
C CYS A 249 -21.07 20.44 0.83
N ARG A 250 -20.41 20.53 -0.34
CA ARG A 250 -20.66 19.60 -1.45
C ARG A 250 -19.89 18.31 -1.24
N GLY A 251 -20.56 17.20 -0.95
CA GLY A 251 -20.03 15.87 -0.88
C GLY A 251 -20.22 15.05 -2.17
N ARG A 252 -19.67 13.84 -2.22
CA ARG A 252 -19.81 12.91 -3.36
C ARG A 252 -21.25 12.51 -3.65
N GLN A 253 -22.11 12.45 -2.63
CA GLN A 253 -23.51 12.03 -2.70
C GLN A 253 -24.50 13.20 -2.61
N GLY A 254 -24.01 14.45 -2.72
CA GLY A 254 -24.86 15.64 -2.63
C GLY A 254 -24.41 16.61 -1.56
N ALA A 255 -25.32 17.52 -1.16
CA ALA A 255 -25.07 18.50 -0.12
C ALA A 255 -25.12 17.84 1.28
N ILE A 256 -24.05 17.98 2.05
CA ILE A 256 -23.95 17.48 3.43
C ILE A 256 -24.16 18.67 4.37
N PRO A 257 -25.27 18.76 5.10
CA PRO A 257 -25.49 19.82 6.08
C PRO A 257 -24.58 19.61 7.30
N PHE A 258 -24.03 20.68 7.83
CA PHE A 258 -23.13 20.62 8.99
C PHE A 258 -23.41 21.66 10.08
N ALA A 259 -24.19 22.71 9.78
CA ALA A 259 -24.53 23.73 10.79
C ALA A 259 -25.81 24.48 10.44
N GLN A 260 -26.45 25.06 11.46
CA GLN A 260 -27.52 26.05 11.33
C GLN A 260 -26.97 27.46 11.65
N ALA A 261 -27.47 28.44 10.93
CA ALA A 261 -26.94 29.78 11.01
C ALA A 261 -28.01 30.85 10.70
N ARG A 262 -27.70 32.11 11.02
CA ARG A 262 -28.52 33.28 10.68
C ARG A 262 -27.84 34.12 9.63
N LEU A 263 -28.59 34.52 8.62
CA LEU A 263 -28.11 35.48 7.63
C LEU A 263 -28.17 36.89 8.22
N GLY A 264 -27.09 37.64 8.06
CA GLY A 264 -26.96 39.02 8.49
C GLY A 264 -26.03 39.84 7.58
N ARG A 265 -25.60 40.98 8.05
CA ARG A 265 -24.61 41.86 7.37
C ARG A 265 -23.47 42.18 8.32
N ARG A 266 -22.26 42.25 7.78
CA ARG A 266 -21.07 42.75 8.47
C ARG A 266 -20.41 43.79 7.57
N GLY A 267 -20.62 45.05 7.89
CA GLY A 267 -20.29 46.13 6.97
C GLY A 267 -21.17 46.04 5.71
N GLU A 268 -20.54 46.10 4.55
CA GLU A 268 -21.24 45.99 3.26
C GLU A 268 -21.40 44.52 2.79
N ALA A 269 -20.73 43.54 3.42
CA ALA A 269 -20.78 42.16 3.06
C ALA A 269 -21.97 41.43 3.72
N ARG A 270 -22.55 40.50 2.97
CA ARG A 270 -23.51 39.51 3.53
C ARG A 270 -22.73 38.55 4.41
N ALA A 271 -23.16 38.32 5.62
CA ALA A 271 -22.53 37.48 6.60
C ALA A 271 -23.49 36.42 7.15
N VAL A 272 -22.94 35.32 7.61
CA VAL A 272 -23.69 34.26 8.26
C VAL A 272 -23.11 34.03 9.63
N ARG A 273 -23.96 34.07 10.68
CA ARG A 273 -23.55 33.78 12.04
C ARG A 273 -24.06 32.40 12.44
N LEU A 274 -23.17 31.53 12.89
CA LEU A 274 -23.53 30.23 13.45
C LEU A 274 -24.36 30.42 14.73
N ASP A 275 -25.43 29.65 14.89
CA ASP A 275 -26.26 29.66 16.08
C ASP A 275 -25.80 28.62 17.12
N ALA A 276 -25.12 27.57 16.67
CA ALA A 276 -24.52 26.52 17.48
C ALA A 276 -23.23 26.02 16.81
N ASP A 277 -22.46 25.26 17.57
CA ASP A 277 -21.31 24.55 17.02
C ASP A 277 -21.73 23.65 15.84
N PRO A 278 -20.84 23.46 14.85
CA PRO A 278 -21.10 22.50 13.78
C PRO A 278 -21.42 21.10 14.31
N ASP A 279 -22.26 20.36 13.56
CA ASP A 279 -22.72 19.03 13.94
C ASP A 279 -21.57 18.14 14.40
N PRO A 280 -21.61 17.62 15.64
CA PRO A 280 -20.58 16.71 16.18
C PRO A 280 -20.37 15.49 15.29
N ALA A 281 -21.42 14.97 14.65
CA ALA A 281 -21.34 13.84 13.75
C ALA A 281 -20.50 14.15 12.48
N PHE A 282 -20.54 15.40 12.01
CA PHE A 282 -19.70 15.86 10.91
C PHE A 282 -18.24 16.04 11.33
N LEU A 283 -18.00 16.52 12.56
CA LEU A 283 -16.64 16.80 13.06
C LEU A 283 -15.99 15.60 13.74
N ALA A 284 -16.76 14.61 14.22
CA ALA A 284 -16.21 13.47 14.96
C ALA A 284 -15.13 12.68 14.18
N PRO A 285 -15.30 12.35 12.89
CA PRO A 285 -14.26 11.66 12.12
C PRO A 285 -12.98 12.48 11.96
N LEU A 286 -13.12 13.82 11.82
CA LEU A 286 -11.99 14.72 11.70
C LEU A 286 -11.27 14.88 13.05
N ARG A 287 -12.01 15.03 14.15
CA ARG A 287 -11.45 15.15 15.49
C ARG A 287 -10.80 13.84 15.97
N ALA A 288 -11.39 12.69 15.68
CA ALA A 288 -10.81 11.39 16.00
C ALA A 288 -9.46 11.18 15.29
N SER A 289 -9.38 11.49 13.99
CA SER A 289 -8.13 11.38 13.24
C SER A 289 -7.06 12.39 13.68
N VAL A 290 -7.44 13.53 14.25
CA VAL A 290 -6.52 14.52 14.82
C VAL A 290 -6.07 14.10 16.23
N ALA A 291 -6.98 13.59 17.07
CA ALA A 291 -6.68 13.21 18.46
C ALA A 291 -5.81 11.95 18.56
N GLU A 292 -6.08 10.94 17.73
CA GLU A 292 -5.25 9.72 17.63
C GLU A 292 -3.79 10.03 17.31
N ARG A 293 -3.54 11.13 16.60
CA ARG A 293 -2.21 11.56 16.16
C ARG A 293 -1.53 12.56 17.10
N ALA A 294 -2.29 13.38 17.83
CA ALA A 294 -1.74 14.25 18.87
C ALA A 294 -1.19 13.45 20.07
N GLY A 295 -1.76 12.27 20.35
CA GLY A 295 -1.26 11.35 21.37
C GLY A 295 0.04 10.62 20.99
N HIS A 296 0.47 10.72 19.72
CA HIS A 296 1.70 10.07 19.19
C HIS A 296 2.81 11.08 18.85
N ALA A 297 2.65 12.35 19.16
CA ALA A 297 3.74 13.31 18.99
C ALA A 297 4.85 13.03 20.02
N PRO A 298 6.12 12.82 19.61
CA PRO A 298 7.22 12.72 20.55
C PRO A 298 7.29 14.02 21.35
N ARG A 299 7.33 13.92 22.67
CA ARG A 299 7.60 15.06 23.54
C ARG A 299 8.92 15.70 23.07
N PRO A 300 9.00 17.03 22.86
CA PRO A 300 10.26 17.65 22.55
C PRO A 300 11.22 17.34 23.70
N GLY A 301 12.35 16.71 23.37
CA GLY A 301 13.41 16.43 24.30
C GLY A 301 13.88 17.75 24.92
N THR A 302 14.01 17.79 26.23
CA THR A 302 14.76 18.78 26.97
C THR A 302 16.24 18.57 26.63
N GLU A 303 16.68 19.08 25.50
CA GLU A 303 18.08 19.40 25.24
C GLU A 303 18.18 20.89 25.43
N ASP A 304 18.84 21.28 26.55
CA ASP A 304 19.64 22.49 26.72
C ASP A 304 19.76 22.81 28.19
N GLU A 305 20.67 22.13 28.86
CA GLU A 305 21.31 22.66 30.07
C GLU A 305 22.59 21.89 30.37
N GLU A 306 23.61 21.95 29.49
CA GLU A 306 25.01 21.69 29.86
C GLU A 306 25.98 22.18 28.77
N ALA A 307 26.09 23.50 28.67
CA ALA A 307 27.22 24.08 27.96
C ALA A 307 27.48 25.51 28.45
N SER A 308 27.87 25.64 29.74
CA SER A 308 28.49 26.86 30.21
C SER A 308 29.40 26.58 31.41
N ALA A 309 30.56 26.01 31.13
CA ALA A 309 31.69 26.05 32.03
C ALA A 309 32.97 26.19 31.19
N GLY A 310 33.33 27.43 30.89
CA GLY A 310 34.62 27.77 30.26
C GLY A 310 35.80 27.49 31.18
N PRO A 311 37.00 27.24 30.62
CA PRO A 311 38.18 26.89 31.39
C PRO A 311 38.75 28.10 32.10
N ARG A 312 39.03 27.95 33.42
CA ARG A 312 39.87 28.88 34.20
C ARG A 312 41.35 28.56 33.91
N GLU A 313 42.07 29.52 33.42
CA GLU A 313 43.53 29.54 33.37
C GLU A 313 44.13 29.51 34.80
N PRO A 314 45.27 28.82 35.00
CA PRO A 314 46.04 28.90 36.22
C PRO A 314 47.08 30.05 36.17
N ALA A 315 47.18 30.75 37.27
CA ALA A 315 48.32 31.61 37.61
C ALA A 315 49.40 30.79 38.30
#